data_8d8834abb238ac465eb383d749973826
#
_entry.id   8d8834abb238ac465eb383d749973826
#
_cell.length_a   1.000
_cell.length_b   1.000
_cell.length_c   1.000
_cell.angle_alpha   90.00
_cell.angle_beta   90.00
_cell.angle_gamma   90.00
#
_symmetry.space_group_name_H-M   'P 1'
#
loop_
_entity.id
_entity.type
_entity.pdbx_description
1 polymer ?
#
loop_
_entity_poly.entity_id
_entity_poly.type
_entity_poly.pdbx_seq_one_letter_code
_entity_poly.pdbx_strand_id
1 'polypeptide(L)'
;MITRRYLVVRSSYALATALIAITLNFLLPRLIPGNPAAVILFANYHYLPPGKVKLLDSQFGLTTNNLGIEYLDYLKQLFLHFNLGISFSEYPSTVAQLIETHLPWTLYLLGVSIIISSVLGVITGRWIGWRAGSKGESVTSSIFIGLTSLPYFWLAIIFILVFAFMIPIFPLSGSFSITITPGPTLAFLGSVITHSLLPIITIVITTFPAFALTMRNTMVNQNKEDYLLMAKAKGLPKYVIEKRYAARNAILPVTTHIVLAFGYIVSGAFFVEVVFSYQGIGYLLYKAVTSYDYPLVDGIFLMITVTVIIANFIADLLYAILDPRVELR
;
A
#
# COMPACT_ATOMS: atom_id res chain seq x y z
N MET A 1 -17.37 -20.99 -14.81
CA MET A 1 -17.07 -20.16 -16.01
C MET A 1 -17.46 -18.72 -15.75
N ILE A 2 -16.57 -17.77 -16.01
CA ILE A 2 -16.87 -16.33 -15.86
C ILE A 2 -17.94 -15.97 -16.90
N THR A 3 -19.13 -15.56 -16.46
CA THR A 3 -20.21 -15.19 -17.36
C THR A 3 -20.05 -13.75 -17.85
N ARG A 4 -20.51 -13.46 -19.09
CA ARG A 4 -20.50 -12.10 -19.64
C ARG A 4 -21.27 -11.11 -18.75
N ARG A 5 -22.36 -11.58 -18.13
CA ARG A 5 -23.15 -10.81 -17.17
C ARG A 5 -22.34 -10.41 -15.93
N TYR A 6 -21.55 -11.32 -15.38
CA TYR A 6 -20.67 -11.05 -14.24
C TYR A 6 -19.66 -9.95 -14.55
N LEU A 7 -18.98 -10.03 -15.70
CA LEU A 7 -18.02 -9.01 -16.13
C LEU A 7 -18.67 -7.64 -16.27
N VAL A 8 -19.85 -7.56 -16.90
CA VAL A 8 -20.59 -6.30 -17.08
C VAL A 8 -20.97 -5.70 -15.73
N VAL A 9 -21.53 -6.49 -14.82
CA VAL A 9 -21.94 -6.02 -13.49
C VAL A 9 -20.73 -5.55 -12.68
N ARG A 10 -19.62 -6.30 -12.68
CA ARG A 10 -18.40 -5.92 -11.96
C ARG A 10 -17.76 -4.66 -12.53
N SER A 11 -17.69 -4.54 -13.86
CA SER A 11 -17.18 -3.33 -14.51
C SER A 11 -18.05 -2.12 -14.21
N SER A 12 -19.38 -2.29 -14.14
CA SER A 12 -20.30 -1.19 -13.77
C SER A 12 -20.08 -0.72 -12.34
N TYR A 13 -19.89 -1.65 -11.39
CA TYR A 13 -19.54 -1.29 -10.01
C TYR A 13 -18.17 -0.59 -9.93
N ALA A 14 -17.18 -1.11 -10.63
CA ALA A 14 -15.85 -0.49 -10.68
C ALA A 14 -15.92 0.95 -11.23
N LEU A 15 -16.68 1.15 -12.32
CA LEU A 15 -16.88 2.47 -12.91
C LEU A 15 -17.62 3.43 -11.97
N ALA A 16 -18.71 2.98 -11.33
CA ALA A 16 -19.44 3.78 -10.37
C ALA A 16 -18.54 4.18 -9.17
N THR A 17 -17.78 3.23 -8.63
CA THR A 17 -16.83 3.48 -7.56
C THR A 17 -15.75 4.48 -7.99
N ALA A 18 -15.23 4.35 -9.22
CA ALA A 18 -14.24 5.28 -9.77
C ALA A 18 -14.80 6.70 -9.87
N LEU A 19 -15.99 6.87 -10.39
CA LEU A 19 -16.64 8.19 -10.54
C LEU A 19 -16.88 8.85 -9.17
N ILE A 20 -17.40 8.11 -8.20
CA ILE A 20 -17.60 8.60 -6.84
C ILE A 20 -16.27 9.00 -6.21
N ALA A 21 -15.25 8.14 -6.33
CA ALA A 21 -13.94 8.42 -5.76
C ALA A 21 -13.26 9.63 -6.41
N ILE A 22 -13.32 9.77 -7.74
CA ILE A 22 -12.80 10.95 -8.47
C ILE A 22 -13.49 12.23 -7.98
N THR A 23 -14.81 12.19 -7.80
CA THR A 23 -15.56 13.33 -7.29
C THR A 23 -15.16 13.69 -5.85
N LEU A 24 -15.05 12.69 -4.98
CA LEU A 24 -14.61 12.91 -3.59
C LEU A 24 -13.16 13.41 -3.53
N ASN A 25 -12.26 12.85 -4.33
CA ASN A 25 -10.86 13.27 -4.39
C ASN A 25 -10.74 14.74 -4.80
N PHE A 26 -11.55 15.19 -5.76
CA PHE A 26 -11.60 16.61 -6.16
C PHE A 26 -12.14 17.51 -5.05
N LEU A 27 -13.20 17.07 -4.34
CA LEU A 27 -13.87 17.89 -3.33
C LEU A 27 -13.07 18.01 -2.02
N LEU A 28 -12.50 16.89 -1.55
CA LEU A 28 -11.87 16.81 -0.22
C LEU A 28 -10.76 17.86 0.01
N PRO A 29 -9.78 18.04 -0.89
CA PRO A 29 -8.74 19.04 -0.69
C PRO A 29 -9.29 20.47 -0.66
N ARG A 30 -10.34 20.73 -1.43
CA ARG A 30 -10.98 22.06 -1.54
C ARG A 30 -11.87 22.41 -0.35
N LEU A 31 -12.22 21.44 0.49
CA LEU A 31 -12.92 21.66 1.76
C LEU A 31 -11.95 22.02 2.89
N ILE A 32 -10.65 21.82 2.72
CA ILE A 32 -9.65 22.21 3.71
C ILE A 32 -9.54 23.74 3.73
N PRO A 33 -9.76 24.40 4.89
CA PRO A 33 -9.67 25.84 4.97
C PRO A 33 -8.23 26.31 4.71
N GLY A 34 -8.03 27.14 3.69
CA GLY A 34 -6.71 27.68 3.33
C GLY A 34 -6.72 28.23 1.91
N ASN A 35 -5.80 29.13 1.60
CA ASN A 35 -5.54 29.60 0.24
C ASN A 35 -4.22 29.00 -0.24
N PRO A 36 -4.23 28.08 -1.21
CA PRO A 36 -3.01 27.42 -1.71
C PRO A 36 -1.99 28.43 -2.24
N ALA A 37 -2.44 29.44 -3.00
CA ALA A 37 -1.56 30.48 -3.53
C ALA A 37 -0.87 31.27 -2.41
N ALA A 38 -1.57 31.57 -1.33
CA ALA A 38 -0.98 32.26 -0.20
C ALA A 38 0.09 31.40 0.49
N VAL A 39 -0.16 30.09 0.70
CA VAL A 39 0.79 29.17 1.37
C VAL A 39 2.07 29.01 0.53
N ILE A 40 1.93 28.78 -0.77
CA ILE A 40 3.07 28.64 -1.69
C ILE A 40 3.93 29.90 -1.72
N LEU A 41 3.27 31.04 -1.70
CA LEU A 41 3.93 32.32 -1.77
C LEU A 41 4.61 32.68 -0.43
N PHE A 42 3.99 32.37 0.71
CA PHE A 42 4.63 32.53 2.02
C PHE A 42 5.81 31.60 2.22
N ALA A 43 5.76 30.37 1.67
CA ALA A 43 6.87 29.43 1.75
C ALA A 43 8.09 29.86 0.93
N ASN A 44 7.88 30.49 -0.25
CA ASN A 44 8.94 30.82 -1.19
C ASN A 44 9.35 32.31 -1.18
N TYR A 45 8.47 33.21 -0.72
CA TYR A 45 8.71 34.66 -0.74
C TYR A 45 8.22 35.27 0.58
N HIS A 46 9.11 35.83 1.36
CA HIS A 46 8.78 36.54 2.61
C HIS A 46 7.97 37.82 2.37
N TYR A 47 7.83 38.28 1.13
CA TYR A 47 7.03 39.43 0.71
C TYR A 47 6.37 39.16 -0.65
N LEU A 48 5.05 39.39 -0.73
CA LEU A 48 4.25 39.17 -1.91
C LEU A 48 3.74 40.47 -2.50
N PRO A 49 4.16 40.84 -3.72
CA PRO A 49 3.44 41.84 -4.48
C PRO A 49 2.03 41.33 -4.80
N PRO A 50 0.97 42.09 -4.48
CA PRO A 50 -0.42 41.65 -4.72
C PRO A 50 -0.72 41.23 -6.16
N GLY A 51 0.01 41.73 -7.14
CA GLY A 51 -0.12 41.35 -8.54
C GLY A 51 0.40 39.94 -8.88
N LYS A 52 1.37 39.41 -8.12
CA LYS A 52 1.88 38.05 -8.36
C LYS A 52 0.92 36.97 -7.86
N VAL A 53 0.16 37.24 -6.78
CA VAL A 53 -0.90 36.35 -6.28
C VAL A 53 -1.93 36.10 -7.37
N LYS A 54 -2.46 37.19 -7.98
CA LYS A 54 -3.46 37.08 -9.06
C LYS A 54 -2.94 36.39 -10.31
N LEU A 55 -1.66 36.56 -10.65
CA LEU A 55 -1.05 35.81 -11.76
C LEU A 55 -0.93 34.34 -11.51
N LEU A 56 -0.54 33.94 -10.29
CA LEU A 56 -0.48 32.55 -9.90
C LEU A 56 -1.87 31.92 -9.77
N ASP A 57 -2.83 32.63 -9.19
CA ASP A 57 -4.23 32.20 -9.17
C ASP A 57 -4.76 31.92 -10.58
N SER A 58 -4.40 32.78 -11.57
CA SER A 58 -4.78 32.55 -12.95
C SER A 58 -4.03 31.38 -13.63
N GLN A 59 -2.74 31.22 -13.32
CA GLN A 59 -1.94 30.12 -13.88
C GLN A 59 -2.34 28.75 -13.29
N PHE A 60 -2.76 28.73 -12.02
CA PHE A 60 -3.19 27.51 -11.33
C PHE A 60 -4.70 27.24 -11.46
N GLY A 61 -5.45 28.08 -12.22
CA GLY A 61 -6.89 27.91 -12.42
C GLY A 61 -7.74 28.18 -11.18
N LEU A 62 -7.18 28.86 -10.16
CA LEU A 62 -7.86 29.19 -8.89
C LEU A 62 -8.72 30.47 -8.99
N THR A 63 -8.92 31.00 -10.19
CA THR A 63 -9.62 32.28 -10.42
C THR A 63 -11.14 32.13 -10.49
N THR A 64 -11.66 30.93 -10.61
CA THR A 64 -13.09 30.68 -10.71
C THR A 64 -13.67 30.37 -9.35
N ASN A 65 -14.46 31.27 -8.79
CA ASN A 65 -15.24 31.03 -7.56
C ASN A 65 -16.37 29.98 -7.74
N ASN A 66 -16.34 29.17 -8.81
CA ASN A 66 -17.37 28.20 -9.12
C ASN A 66 -16.76 26.79 -9.18
N LEU A 67 -16.88 26.07 -8.07
CA LEU A 67 -16.42 24.67 -7.94
C LEU A 67 -16.94 23.74 -9.03
N GLY A 68 -18.13 24.01 -9.59
CA GLY A 68 -18.71 23.19 -10.66
C GLY A 68 -17.93 23.35 -11.98
N ILE A 69 -17.48 24.56 -12.33
CA ILE A 69 -16.68 24.81 -13.52
C ILE A 69 -15.29 24.17 -13.34
N GLU A 70 -14.67 24.34 -12.19
CA GLU A 70 -13.37 23.70 -11.87
C GLU A 70 -13.46 22.18 -11.95
N TYR A 71 -14.55 21.58 -11.47
CA TYR A 71 -14.76 20.15 -11.56
C TYR A 71 -14.90 19.66 -13.00
N LEU A 72 -15.65 20.37 -13.84
CA LEU A 72 -15.78 20.03 -15.26
C LEU A 72 -14.45 20.15 -16.01
N ASP A 73 -13.67 21.20 -15.73
CA ASP A 73 -12.34 21.37 -16.30
C ASP A 73 -11.37 20.29 -15.82
N TYR A 74 -11.42 19.92 -14.54
CA TYR A 74 -10.67 18.80 -14.00
C TYR A 74 -11.01 17.48 -14.72
N LEU A 75 -12.29 17.16 -14.88
CA LEU A 75 -12.72 15.96 -15.62
C LEU A 75 -12.27 15.98 -17.07
N LYS A 76 -12.36 17.15 -17.73
CA LYS A 76 -11.90 17.33 -19.10
C LYS A 76 -10.39 17.11 -19.24
N GLN A 77 -9.60 17.70 -18.36
CA GLN A 77 -8.14 17.49 -18.34
C GLN A 77 -7.80 16.03 -18.08
N LEU A 78 -8.49 15.40 -17.13
CA LEU A 78 -8.25 14.01 -16.75
C LEU A 78 -8.59 13.03 -17.89
N PHE A 79 -9.79 13.11 -18.46
CA PHE A 79 -10.28 12.09 -19.40
C PHE A 79 -9.93 12.35 -20.87
N LEU A 80 -9.75 13.63 -21.28
CA LEU A 80 -9.43 13.96 -22.66
C LEU A 80 -7.94 14.15 -22.89
N HIS A 81 -7.20 14.68 -21.89
CA HIS A 81 -5.79 15.02 -22.06
C HIS A 81 -4.86 14.14 -21.20
N PHE A 82 -5.40 13.28 -20.34
CA PHE A 82 -4.64 12.46 -19.36
C PHE A 82 -3.65 13.31 -18.54
N ASN A 83 -4.03 14.58 -18.28
CA ASN A 83 -3.20 15.54 -17.60
C ASN A 83 -3.65 15.66 -16.14
N LEU A 84 -2.73 15.34 -15.21
CA LEU A 84 -2.95 15.44 -13.77
C LEU A 84 -2.63 16.85 -13.22
N GLY A 85 -2.17 17.76 -14.07
CA GLY A 85 -1.80 19.12 -13.68
C GLY A 85 -0.33 19.25 -13.28
N ILE A 86 0.01 20.46 -12.81
CA ILE A 86 1.34 20.84 -12.35
C ILE A 86 1.27 20.97 -10.83
N SER A 87 2.28 20.44 -10.12
CA SER A 87 2.40 20.58 -8.68
C SER A 87 2.63 22.04 -8.30
N PHE A 88 1.95 22.48 -7.25
CA PHE A 88 2.12 23.83 -6.73
C PHE A 88 3.40 23.96 -5.89
N SER A 89 3.67 22.93 -5.07
CA SER A 89 4.81 22.94 -4.14
C SER A 89 6.15 22.62 -4.80
N GLU A 90 6.13 21.84 -5.90
CA GLU A 90 7.33 21.36 -6.61
C GLU A 90 7.38 21.91 -8.05
N TYR A 91 6.85 23.14 -8.25
CA TYR A 91 6.87 23.82 -9.56
C TYR A 91 8.30 23.90 -10.13
N PRO A 92 8.54 23.61 -11.43
CA PRO A 92 7.57 23.37 -12.50
C PRO A 92 7.21 21.90 -12.78
N SER A 93 7.45 20.99 -11.83
CA SER A 93 7.24 19.55 -12.02
C SER A 93 5.76 19.23 -12.22
N THR A 94 5.45 18.32 -13.15
CA THR A 94 4.10 17.80 -13.31
C THR A 94 3.80 16.76 -12.23
N VAL A 95 2.54 16.62 -11.86
CA VAL A 95 2.07 15.60 -10.91
C VAL A 95 2.46 14.20 -11.37
N ALA A 96 2.35 13.92 -12.68
CA ALA A 96 2.74 12.63 -13.25
C ALA A 96 4.23 12.32 -13.04
N GLN A 97 5.12 13.29 -13.27
CA GLN A 97 6.57 13.13 -13.03
C GLN A 97 6.88 12.85 -11.56
N LEU A 98 6.22 13.56 -10.64
CA LEU A 98 6.42 13.34 -9.20
C LEU A 98 5.94 11.95 -8.77
N ILE A 99 4.80 11.49 -9.29
CA ILE A 99 4.32 10.12 -9.05
C ILE A 99 5.31 9.09 -9.61
N GLU A 100 5.77 9.28 -10.85
CA GLU A 100 6.72 8.37 -11.51
C GLU A 100 8.04 8.24 -10.74
N THR A 101 8.53 9.31 -10.15
CA THR A 101 9.78 9.29 -9.37
C THR A 101 9.62 8.68 -7.98
N HIS A 102 8.43 8.77 -7.36
CA HIS A 102 8.19 8.30 -5.98
C HIS A 102 7.57 6.90 -5.91
N LEU A 103 6.78 6.52 -6.93
CA LEU A 103 6.11 5.21 -6.98
C LEU A 103 7.07 4.01 -6.87
N PRO A 104 8.23 3.97 -7.55
CA PRO A 104 9.16 2.85 -7.43
C PRO A 104 9.64 2.60 -6.00
N TRP A 105 9.79 3.64 -5.18
CA TRP A 105 10.20 3.52 -3.78
C TRP A 105 9.13 2.84 -2.92
N THR A 106 7.86 3.23 -3.08
CA THR A 106 6.74 2.57 -2.41
C THR A 106 6.60 1.11 -2.84
N LEU A 107 6.68 0.85 -4.16
CA LEU A 107 6.58 -0.50 -4.70
C LEU A 107 7.72 -1.40 -4.19
N TYR A 108 8.95 -0.89 -4.13
CA TYR A 108 10.08 -1.61 -3.58
C TYR A 108 9.88 -1.90 -2.08
N LEU A 109 9.61 -0.86 -1.27
CA LEU A 109 9.46 -0.99 0.17
C LEU A 109 8.37 -2.00 0.54
N LEU A 110 7.17 -1.82 0.00
CA LEU A 110 6.02 -2.67 0.29
C LEU A 110 6.10 -4.03 -0.40
N GLY A 111 6.58 -4.07 -1.64
CA GLY A 111 6.75 -5.33 -2.38
C GLY A 111 7.66 -6.29 -1.64
N VAL A 112 8.83 -5.82 -1.23
CA VAL A 112 9.78 -6.62 -0.43
C VAL A 112 9.17 -7.02 0.91
N SER A 113 8.50 -6.08 1.60
CA SER A 113 7.87 -6.36 2.90
C SER A 113 6.76 -7.41 2.80
N ILE A 114 5.89 -7.35 1.77
CA ILE A 114 4.82 -8.32 1.55
C ILE A 114 5.39 -9.70 1.22
N ILE A 115 6.42 -9.77 0.36
CA ILE A 115 7.08 -11.04 0.03
C ILE A 115 7.65 -11.70 1.29
N ILE A 116 8.43 -10.95 2.07
CA ILE A 116 9.02 -11.47 3.31
C ILE A 116 7.91 -11.88 4.30
N SER A 117 6.90 -11.03 4.50
CA SER A 117 5.78 -11.29 5.41
C SER A 117 4.98 -12.54 5.00
N SER A 118 4.72 -12.70 3.71
CA SER A 118 3.97 -13.85 3.20
C SER A 118 4.74 -15.16 3.38
N VAL A 119 6.04 -15.17 3.06
CA VAL A 119 6.90 -16.34 3.24
C VAL A 119 7.00 -16.72 4.71
N LEU A 120 7.31 -15.77 5.59
CA LEU A 120 7.38 -16.00 7.03
C LEU A 120 6.01 -16.44 7.59
N GLY A 121 4.92 -15.80 7.16
CA GLY A 121 3.57 -16.13 7.57
C GLY A 121 3.17 -17.55 7.17
N VAL A 122 3.41 -17.96 5.93
CA VAL A 122 3.11 -19.32 5.46
C VAL A 122 3.93 -20.37 6.22
N ILE A 123 5.23 -20.14 6.41
CA ILE A 123 6.12 -21.08 7.09
C ILE A 123 5.69 -21.25 8.56
N THR A 124 5.54 -20.15 9.28
CA THR A 124 5.20 -20.16 10.71
C THR A 124 3.77 -20.61 10.94
N GLY A 125 2.81 -20.13 10.14
CA GLY A 125 1.40 -20.51 10.21
C GLY A 125 1.17 -21.99 9.93
N ARG A 126 1.86 -22.58 8.94
CA ARG A 126 1.86 -24.02 8.71
C ARG A 126 2.37 -24.77 9.95
N TRP A 127 3.50 -24.33 10.51
CA TRP A 127 4.13 -24.99 11.64
C TRP A 127 3.26 -24.99 12.90
N ILE A 128 2.64 -23.85 13.23
CA ILE A 128 1.73 -23.75 14.39
C ILE A 128 0.38 -24.45 14.12
N GLY A 129 -0.17 -24.34 12.91
CA GLY A 129 -1.44 -24.98 12.55
C GLY A 129 -1.37 -26.51 12.53
N TRP A 130 -0.23 -27.08 12.13
CA TRP A 130 -0.01 -28.54 12.23
C TRP A 130 0.04 -29.04 13.69
N ARG A 131 0.46 -28.16 14.63
CA ARG A 131 0.55 -28.45 16.07
C ARG A 131 -0.63 -27.89 16.87
N ALA A 132 -1.76 -27.67 16.23
CA ALA A 132 -2.95 -27.13 16.89
C ALA A 132 -3.31 -27.89 18.15
N GLY A 133 -3.66 -27.20 19.23
CA GLY A 133 -3.94 -27.74 20.55
C GLY A 133 -2.71 -27.90 21.46
N SER A 134 -1.50 -27.62 20.98
CA SER A 134 -0.30 -27.60 21.81
C SER A 134 -0.13 -26.26 22.54
N LYS A 135 0.53 -26.29 23.71
CA LYS A 135 0.87 -25.03 24.44
C LYS A 135 1.70 -24.08 23.61
N GLY A 136 2.64 -24.59 22.80
CA GLY A 136 3.47 -23.77 21.91
C GLY A 136 2.66 -23.06 20.83
N GLU A 137 1.69 -23.75 20.25
CA GLU A 137 0.76 -23.12 19.28
C GLU A 137 -0.07 -22.01 19.94
N SER A 138 -0.64 -22.26 21.12
CA SER A 138 -1.45 -21.28 21.85
C SER A 138 -0.65 -20.02 22.18
N VAL A 139 0.57 -20.17 22.73
CA VAL A 139 1.45 -19.03 23.06
C VAL A 139 1.84 -18.24 21.81
N THR A 140 2.28 -18.93 20.74
CA THR A 140 2.68 -18.27 19.50
C THR A 140 1.51 -17.54 18.86
N SER A 141 0.33 -18.15 18.82
CA SER A 141 -0.89 -17.51 18.28
C SER A 141 -1.27 -16.27 19.10
N SER A 142 -1.16 -16.32 20.43
CA SER A 142 -1.42 -15.17 21.30
C SER A 142 -0.44 -14.00 21.05
N ILE A 143 0.85 -14.32 20.88
CA ILE A 143 1.86 -13.32 20.50
C ILE A 143 1.52 -12.71 19.14
N PHE A 144 1.15 -13.52 18.13
CA PHE A 144 0.80 -13.02 16.81
C PHE A 144 -0.45 -12.13 16.83
N ILE A 145 -1.47 -12.49 17.61
CA ILE A 145 -2.65 -11.61 17.82
C ILE A 145 -2.22 -10.30 18.45
N GLY A 146 -1.35 -10.31 19.45
CA GLY A 146 -0.80 -9.10 20.05
C GLY A 146 -0.04 -8.23 19.03
N LEU A 147 0.80 -8.83 18.19
CA LEU A 147 1.57 -8.09 17.17
C LEU A 147 0.66 -7.48 16.09
N THR A 148 -0.41 -8.16 15.67
CA THR A 148 -1.37 -7.60 14.70
C THR A 148 -2.18 -6.44 15.26
N SER A 149 -2.26 -6.30 16.58
CA SER A 149 -2.96 -5.20 17.25
C SER A 149 -2.10 -3.94 17.40
N LEU A 150 -0.78 -4.04 17.17
CA LEU A 150 0.12 -2.91 17.26
C LEU A 150 0.02 -2.01 16.00
N PRO A 151 -0.23 -0.70 16.16
CA PRO A 151 -0.14 0.22 15.05
C PRO A 151 1.29 0.25 14.50
N TYR A 152 1.46 -0.01 13.20
CA TYR A 152 2.79 -0.08 12.59
C TYR A 152 3.59 1.24 12.69
N PHE A 153 2.91 2.40 12.67
CA PHE A 153 3.58 3.69 12.83
C PHE A 153 4.18 3.87 14.23
N TRP A 154 3.52 3.34 15.25
CA TRP A 154 4.03 3.38 16.63
C TRP A 154 5.29 2.54 16.77
N LEU A 155 5.30 1.35 16.18
CA LEU A 155 6.49 0.50 16.13
C LEU A 155 7.62 1.18 15.33
N ALA A 156 7.29 1.88 14.23
CA ALA A 156 8.23 2.65 13.43
C ALA A 156 8.96 3.71 14.27
N ILE A 157 8.22 4.47 15.09
CA ILE A 157 8.78 5.51 15.96
C ILE A 157 9.72 4.88 17.01
N ILE A 158 9.30 3.78 17.65
CA ILE A 158 10.14 3.06 18.61
C ILE A 158 11.43 2.55 17.94
N PHE A 159 11.32 2.01 16.74
CA PHE A 159 12.48 1.45 16.03
C PHE A 159 13.48 2.54 15.62
N ILE A 160 13.00 3.69 15.15
CA ILE A 160 13.89 4.84 14.91
C ILE A 160 14.58 5.26 16.21
N LEU A 161 13.83 5.41 17.29
CA LEU A 161 14.38 5.85 18.57
C LEU A 161 15.47 4.88 19.06
N VAL A 162 15.19 3.58 19.02
CA VAL A 162 16.13 2.58 19.57
C VAL A 162 17.27 2.30 18.59
N PHE A 163 17.00 1.99 17.32
CA PHE A 163 17.99 1.42 16.40
C PHE A 163 18.64 2.43 15.45
N ALA A 164 18.11 3.65 15.37
CA ALA A 164 18.70 4.70 14.56
C ALA A 164 19.26 5.85 15.41
N PHE A 165 18.63 6.16 16.58
CA PHE A 165 19.05 7.25 17.45
C PHE A 165 19.88 6.78 18.64
N MET A 166 19.38 5.85 19.48
CA MET A 166 20.07 5.39 20.69
C MET A 166 21.22 4.44 20.38
N ILE A 167 21.02 3.51 19.49
CA ILE A 167 22.00 2.52 19.03
C ILE A 167 22.11 2.69 17.51
N PRO A 168 22.94 3.60 16.97
CA PRO A 168 22.92 4.03 15.57
C PRO A 168 23.45 2.93 14.62
N ILE A 169 22.67 1.84 14.48
CA ILE A 169 22.94 0.74 13.55
C ILE A 169 22.34 1.04 12.17
N PHE A 170 21.20 1.76 12.14
CA PHE A 170 20.49 2.10 10.92
C PHE A 170 20.42 3.61 10.70
N PRO A 171 20.26 4.06 9.43
CA PRO A 171 20.03 5.46 9.11
C PRO A 171 18.75 5.99 9.75
N LEU A 172 18.74 7.28 10.13
CA LEU A 172 17.57 7.93 10.75
C LEU A 172 16.42 8.16 9.77
N SER A 173 16.73 8.45 8.51
CA SER A 173 15.73 8.88 7.52
C SER A 173 16.21 8.73 6.09
N GLY A 174 15.25 8.81 5.15
CA GLY A 174 15.51 8.78 3.71
C GLY A 174 15.47 7.38 3.11
N SER A 175 15.48 7.30 1.78
CA SER A 175 15.53 6.04 1.02
C SER A 175 16.95 5.66 0.59
N PHE A 176 17.88 6.60 0.66
CA PHE A 176 19.32 6.41 0.42
C PHE A 176 20.11 7.61 0.98
N SER A 177 21.43 7.49 1.07
CA SER A 177 22.31 8.55 1.56
C SER A 177 22.42 9.69 0.54
N ILE A 178 22.22 10.93 1.00
CA ILE A 178 22.36 12.15 0.16
C ILE A 178 23.77 12.36 -0.40
N THR A 179 24.78 11.68 0.17
CA THR A 179 26.17 11.75 -0.31
C THR A 179 26.44 10.85 -1.51
N ILE A 180 25.50 9.98 -1.88
CA ILE A 180 25.65 9.01 -2.95
C ILE A 180 24.73 9.41 -4.11
N THR A 181 25.32 9.61 -5.29
CA THR A 181 24.54 9.89 -6.50
C THR A 181 23.72 8.67 -6.92
N PRO A 182 22.41 8.83 -7.19
CA PRO A 182 21.57 7.76 -7.69
C PRO A 182 22.12 7.17 -9.00
N GLY A 183 22.19 5.84 -9.08
CA GLY A 183 22.68 5.14 -10.27
C GLY A 183 22.89 3.63 -10.01
N PRO A 184 23.18 2.83 -11.03
CA PRO A 184 23.34 1.38 -10.91
C PRO A 184 24.73 0.99 -10.34
N THR A 185 25.09 1.58 -9.19
CA THR A 185 26.35 1.30 -8.49
C THR A 185 26.11 0.46 -7.24
N LEU A 186 27.09 -0.37 -6.85
CA LEU A 186 27.02 -1.16 -5.62
C LEU A 186 26.88 -0.28 -4.37
N ALA A 187 27.51 0.90 -4.37
CA ALA A 187 27.39 1.87 -3.28
C ALA A 187 25.95 2.37 -3.13
N PHE A 188 25.29 2.72 -4.23
CA PHE A 188 23.89 3.16 -4.21
C PHE A 188 22.96 2.03 -3.77
N LEU A 189 23.11 0.82 -4.33
CA LEU A 189 22.30 -0.34 -3.92
C LEU A 189 22.47 -0.68 -2.44
N GLY A 190 23.71 -0.66 -1.95
CA GLY A 190 24.01 -0.86 -0.52
C GLY A 190 23.34 0.20 0.35
N SER A 191 23.36 1.47 -0.08
CA SER A 191 22.69 2.56 0.63
C SER A 191 21.16 2.39 0.65
N VAL A 192 20.55 2.02 -0.49
CA VAL A 192 19.11 1.75 -0.56
C VAL A 192 18.72 0.63 0.39
N ILE A 193 19.47 -0.48 0.40
CA ILE A 193 19.20 -1.61 1.29
C ILE A 193 19.28 -1.18 2.76
N THR A 194 20.35 -0.50 3.17
CA THR A 194 20.53 -0.11 4.57
C THR A 194 19.45 0.86 5.06
N HIS A 195 19.00 1.81 4.22
CA HIS A 195 17.92 2.75 4.57
C HIS A 195 16.54 2.08 4.58
N SER A 196 16.35 1.02 3.79
CA SER A 196 15.08 0.31 3.70
C SER A 196 14.92 -0.78 4.76
N LEU A 197 16.00 -1.29 5.38
CA LEU A 197 15.95 -2.40 6.32
C LEU A 197 15.02 -2.14 7.50
N LEU A 198 15.18 -1.02 8.19
CA LEU A 198 14.38 -0.71 9.37
C LEU A 198 12.90 -0.48 9.03
N PRO A 199 12.52 0.27 7.98
CA PRO A 199 11.15 0.33 7.47
C PRO A 199 10.57 -1.04 7.10
N ILE A 200 11.33 -1.88 6.38
CA ILE A 200 10.90 -3.24 5.99
C ILE A 200 10.64 -4.09 7.23
N ILE A 201 11.57 -4.13 8.20
CA ILE A 201 11.41 -4.89 9.44
C ILE A 201 10.16 -4.44 10.19
N THR A 202 9.91 -3.14 10.27
CA THR A 202 8.70 -2.57 10.90
C THR A 202 7.42 -3.11 10.26
N ILE A 203 7.34 -3.06 8.93
CA ILE A 203 6.17 -3.55 8.19
C ILE A 203 6.05 -5.07 8.34
N VAL A 204 7.15 -5.80 8.21
CA VAL A 204 7.15 -7.26 8.31
C VAL A 204 6.65 -7.72 9.67
N ILE A 205 7.17 -7.19 10.78
CA ILE A 205 6.78 -7.61 12.14
C ILE A 205 5.28 -7.43 12.39
N THR A 206 4.67 -6.41 11.84
CA THR A 206 3.23 -6.17 12.03
C THR A 206 2.34 -6.92 11.03
N THR A 207 2.89 -7.33 9.88
CA THR A 207 2.09 -7.89 8.78
C THR A 207 2.18 -9.42 8.71
N PHE A 208 3.38 -10.03 8.91
CA PHE A 208 3.52 -11.49 8.78
C PHE A 208 2.64 -12.28 9.76
N PRO A 209 2.33 -11.80 10.99
CA PRO A 209 1.47 -12.54 11.90
C PRO A 209 0.05 -12.74 11.35
N ALA A 210 -0.47 -11.78 10.58
CA ALA A 210 -1.80 -11.92 9.96
C ALA A 210 -1.81 -13.04 8.91
N PHE A 211 -0.77 -13.15 8.06
CA PHE A 211 -0.61 -14.27 7.14
C PHE A 211 -0.41 -15.60 7.89
N ALA A 212 0.35 -15.57 8.99
CA ALA A 212 0.57 -16.76 9.81
C ALA A 212 -0.73 -17.28 10.46
N LEU A 213 -1.55 -16.40 11.04
CA LEU A 213 -2.83 -16.76 11.63
C LEU A 213 -3.82 -17.27 10.59
N THR A 214 -3.85 -16.68 9.39
CA THR A 214 -4.67 -17.17 8.29
C THR A 214 -4.23 -18.58 7.88
N MET A 215 -2.94 -18.82 7.66
CA MET A 215 -2.41 -20.13 7.32
C MET A 215 -2.65 -21.15 8.44
N ARG A 216 -2.47 -20.75 9.69
CA ARG A 216 -2.78 -21.59 10.87
C ARG A 216 -4.24 -22.04 10.88
N ASN A 217 -5.18 -21.11 10.69
CA ASN A 217 -6.61 -21.41 10.73
C ASN A 217 -7.01 -22.35 9.59
N THR A 218 -6.50 -22.13 8.39
CA THR A 218 -6.75 -23.05 7.26
C THR A 218 -6.13 -24.43 7.49
N MET A 219 -4.93 -24.52 8.05
CA MET A 219 -4.31 -25.81 8.42
C MET A 219 -5.13 -26.57 9.45
N VAL A 220 -5.67 -25.89 10.47
CA VAL A 220 -6.53 -26.52 11.49
C VAL A 220 -7.80 -27.11 10.86
N ASN A 221 -8.40 -26.39 9.91
CA ASN A 221 -9.57 -26.89 9.19
C ASN A 221 -9.21 -28.10 8.33
N GLN A 222 -8.10 -28.02 7.58
CA GLN A 222 -7.65 -29.16 6.76
C GLN A 222 -7.36 -30.41 7.58
N ASN A 223 -6.84 -30.29 8.82
CA ASN A 223 -6.52 -31.45 9.68
C ASN A 223 -7.73 -32.31 10.01
N LYS A 224 -8.96 -31.82 9.80
CA LYS A 224 -10.22 -32.54 10.05
C LYS A 224 -10.76 -33.28 8.82
N GLU A 225 -10.15 -33.08 7.66
CA GLU A 225 -10.63 -33.60 6.37
C GLU A 225 -10.31 -35.09 6.19
N ASP A 226 -11.24 -35.86 5.63
CA ASP A 226 -11.18 -37.32 5.45
C ASP A 226 -9.97 -37.76 4.61
N TYR A 227 -9.55 -36.98 3.62
CA TYR A 227 -8.38 -37.34 2.81
C TYR A 227 -7.07 -37.38 3.61
N LEU A 228 -6.97 -36.62 4.72
CA LEU A 228 -5.83 -36.72 5.63
C LEU A 228 -5.92 -37.98 6.53
N LEU A 229 -7.13 -38.39 6.91
CA LEU A 229 -7.32 -39.67 7.58
C LEU A 229 -6.90 -40.85 6.68
N MET A 230 -7.28 -40.81 5.40
CA MET A 230 -6.82 -41.79 4.41
C MET A 230 -5.30 -41.80 4.24
N ALA A 231 -4.67 -40.61 4.20
CA ALA A 231 -3.21 -40.51 4.10
C ALA A 231 -2.51 -41.11 5.32
N LYS A 232 -3.06 -40.91 6.52
CA LYS A 232 -2.58 -41.54 7.77
C LYS A 232 -2.77 -43.07 7.75
N ALA A 233 -3.95 -43.56 7.31
CA ALA A 233 -4.24 -44.98 7.19
C ALA A 233 -3.31 -45.68 6.19
N LYS A 234 -2.83 -45.02 5.15
CA LYS A 234 -1.82 -45.49 4.21
C LYS A 234 -0.40 -45.52 4.79
N GLY A 235 -0.20 -45.15 6.07
CA GLY A 235 1.10 -45.14 6.70
C GLY A 235 2.08 -44.08 6.21
N LEU A 236 1.60 -43.03 5.56
CA LEU A 236 2.48 -41.97 5.07
C LEU A 236 3.18 -41.21 6.23
N PRO A 237 4.45 -40.83 6.09
CA PRO A 237 5.17 -40.08 7.11
C PRO A 237 4.49 -38.73 7.42
N LYS A 238 4.47 -38.30 8.68
CA LYS A 238 3.81 -37.06 9.14
C LYS A 238 4.23 -35.83 8.33
N TYR A 239 5.52 -35.69 7.99
CA TYR A 239 6.02 -34.55 7.22
C TYR A 239 5.49 -34.50 5.77
N VAL A 240 5.20 -35.67 5.17
CA VAL A 240 4.60 -35.77 3.85
C VAL A 240 3.14 -35.35 3.91
N ILE A 241 2.40 -35.83 4.93
CA ILE A 241 1.00 -35.46 5.13
C ILE A 241 0.89 -33.96 5.37
N GLU A 242 1.73 -33.40 6.24
CA GLU A 242 1.77 -31.95 6.52
C GLU A 242 2.03 -31.13 5.25
N LYS A 243 3.15 -31.40 4.56
CA LYS A 243 3.61 -30.55 3.45
C LYS A 243 2.83 -30.75 2.16
N ARG A 244 2.59 -32.01 1.75
CA ARG A 244 2.04 -32.33 0.44
C ARG A 244 0.52 -32.44 0.40
N TYR A 245 -0.11 -32.73 1.54
CA TYR A 245 -1.56 -32.89 1.62
C TYR A 245 -2.22 -31.71 2.33
N ALA A 246 -1.89 -31.44 3.59
CA ALA A 246 -2.55 -30.40 4.37
C ALA A 246 -2.17 -29.00 3.88
N ALA A 247 -0.87 -28.67 3.83
CA ALA A 247 -0.41 -27.32 3.49
C ALA A 247 -0.73 -26.94 2.05
N ARG A 248 -0.73 -27.88 1.12
CA ARG A 248 -1.06 -27.61 -0.29
C ARG A 248 -2.48 -27.08 -0.47
N ASN A 249 -3.43 -27.58 0.30
CA ASN A 249 -4.81 -27.10 0.25
C ASN A 249 -5.01 -25.89 1.15
N ALA A 250 -4.32 -25.84 2.30
CA ALA A 250 -4.41 -24.72 3.23
C ALA A 250 -3.86 -23.40 2.68
N ILE A 251 -2.94 -23.44 1.71
CA ILE A 251 -2.33 -22.23 1.15
C ILE A 251 -3.29 -21.42 0.24
N LEU A 252 -4.32 -22.04 -0.32
CA LEU A 252 -5.21 -21.40 -1.29
C LEU A 252 -5.85 -20.10 -0.76
N PRO A 253 -6.50 -20.09 0.43
CA PRO A 253 -7.03 -18.84 0.98
C PRO A 253 -5.93 -17.81 1.32
N VAL A 254 -4.74 -18.28 1.71
CA VAL A 254 -3.60 -17.40 2.01
C VAL A 254 -3.11 -16.70 0.75
N THR A 255 -3.06 -17.42 -0.38
CA THR A 255 -2.67 -16.83 -1.68
C THR A 255 -3.56 -15.66 -2.05
N THR A 256 -4.86 -15.77 -1.81
CA THR A 256 -5.79 -14.66 -2.04
C THR A 256 -5.48 -13.46 -1.16
N HIS A 257 -5.20 -13.67 0.12
CA HIS A 257 -4.79 -12.59 1.02
C HIS A 257 -3.49 -11.93 0.56
N ILE A 258 -2.52 -12.70 0.04
CA ILE A 258 -1.27 -12.17 -0.50
C ILE A 258 -1.54 -11.29 -1.73
N VAL A 259 -2.37 -11.76 -2.66
CA VAL A 259 -2.73 -10.99 -3.86
C VAL A 259 -3.44 -9.70 -3.51
N LEU A 260 -4.38 -9.73 -2.56
CA LEU A 260 -5.05 -8.54 -2.05
C LEU A 260 -4.05 -7.57 -1.41
N ALA A 261 -3.09 -8.07 -0.63
CA ALA A 261 -2.06 -7.24 -0.02
C ALA A 261 -1.22 -6.51 -1.07
N PHE A 262 -0.86 -7.17 -2.19
CA PHE A 262 -0.24 -6.50 -3.33
C PHE A 262 -1.13 -5.45 -3.99
N GLY A 263 -2.43 -5.68 -4.01
CA GLY A 263 -3.39 -4.71 -4.53
C GLY A 263 -3.46 -3.42 -3.71
N TYR A 264 -3.29 -3.54 -2.42
CA TYR A 264 -3.26 -2.37 -1.52
C TYR A 264 -1.86 -1.76 -1.34
N ILE A 265 -0.86 -2.23 -2.10
CA ILE A 265 0.54 -1.83 -1.95
C ILE A 265 0.75 -0.32 -2.02
N VAL A 266 0.00 0.37 -2.88
CA VAL A 266 0.16 1.81 -3.08
C VAL A 266 -0.47 2.63 -1.96
N SER A 267 -1.46 2.10 -1.24
CA SER A 267 -2.16 2.81 -0.16
C SER A 267 -1.62 2.51 1.24
N GLY A 268 -0.79 1.48 1.40
CA GLY A 268 -0.56 0.87 2.71
C GLY A 268 0.59 1.41 3.56
N ALA A 269 1.56 2.14 3.01
CA ALA A 269 2.78 2.52 3.74
C ALA A 269 2.85 3.98 4.19
N PHE A 270 1.77 4.76 4.05
CA PHE A 270 1.76 6.20 4.31
C PHE A 270 2.53 6.58 5.59
N PHE A 271 2.11 6.07 6.74
CA PHE A 271 2.74 6.46 8.00
C PHE A 271 4.18 5.97 8.16
N VAL A 272 4.53 4.80 7.61
CA VAL A 272 5.92 4.31 7.65
C VAL A 272 6.81 5.20 6.80
N GLU A 273 6.38 5.54 5.60
CA GLU A 273 7.13 6.43 4.72
C GLU A 273 7.30 7.82 5.33
N VAL A 274 6.25 8.36 6.00
CA VAL A 274 6.32 9.65 6.70
C VAL A 274 7.30 9.59 7.87
N VAL A 275 7.19 8.59 8.74
CA VAL A 275 8.03 8.46 9.96
C VAL A 275 9.51 8.30 9.59
N PHE A 276 9.82 7.49 8.56
CA PHE A 276 11.19 7.31 8.08
C PHE A 276 11.63 8.36 7.05
N SER A 277 10.76 9.34 6.69
CA SER A 277 10.99 10.28 5.58
C SER A 277 11.41 9.56 4.29
N TYR A 278 10.84 8.37 4.05
CA TYR A 278 11.14 7.51 2.91
C TYR A 278 10.48 8.07 1.65
N GLN A 279 11.24 8.24 0.57
CA GLN A 279 10.82 8.99 -0.63
C GLN A 279 9.72 8.30 -1.47
N GLY A 280 8.72 7.71 -0.83
CA GLY A 280 7.60 7.05 -1.48
C GLY A 280 6.39 7.97 -1.69
N ILE A 281 5.31 7.38 -2.21
CA ILE A 281 4.04 8.06 -2.50
C ILE A 281 3.36 8.57 -1.22
N GLY A 282 3.45 7.84 -0.11
CA GLY A 282 2.87 8.27 1.16
C GLY A 282 3.58 9.51 1.71
N TYR A 283 4.90 9.57 1.62
CA TYR A 283 5.66 10.75 2.01
C TYR A 283 5.39 11.94 1.07
N LEU A 284 5.27 11.68 -0.23
CA LEU A 284 4.87 12.69 -1.21
C LEU A 284 3.48 13.24 -0.91
N LEU A 285 2.52 12.37 -0.58
CA LEU A 285 1.17 12.76 -0.17
C LEU A 285 1.18 13.63 1.10
N TYR A 286 1.98 13.26 2.11
CA TYR A 286 2.14 14.08 3.30
C TYR A 286 2.63 15.49 2.98
N LYS A 287 3.66 15.60 2.13
CA LYS A 287 4.14 16.91 1.66
C LYS A 287 3.07 17.69 0.90
N ALA A 288 2.36 17.04 -0.02
CA ALA A 288 1.31 17.65 -0.80
C ALA A 288 0.18 18.22 0.08
N VAL A 289 -0.29 17.45 1.07
CA VAL A 289 -1.34 17.88 2.01
C VAL A 289 -0.88 19.04 2.86
N THR A 290 0.33 18.98 3.43
CA THR A 290 0.87 20.04 4.30
C THR A 290 1.20 21.32 3.54
N SER A 291 1.44 21.23 2.23
CA SER A 291 1.71 22.37 1.34
C SER A 291 0.47 22.87 0.59
N TYR A 292 -0.71 22.31 0.84
CA TYR A 292 -1.97 22.62 0.13
C TYR A 292 -1.84 22.48 -1.40
N ASP A 293 -1.07 21.50 -1.86
CA ASP A 293 -0.87 21.20 -3.27
C ASP A 293 -2.02 20.33 -3.80
N TYR A 294 -3.13 20.97 -4.13
CA TYR A 294 -4.35 20.30 -4.56
C TYR A 294 -4.15 19.38 -5.78
N PRO A 295 -3.49 19.84 -6.90
CA PRO A 295 -3.27 18.96 -8.03
C PRO A 295 -2.49 17.69 -7.67
N LEU A 296 -1.47 17.82 -6.81
CA LEU A 296 -0.67 16.69 -6.39
C LEU A 296 -1.46 15.72 -5.49
N VAL A 297 -2.27 16.25 -4.56
CA VAL A 297 -3.17 15.44 -3.73
C VAL A 297 -4.20 14.71 -4.59
N ASP A 298 -4.86 15.45 -5.52
CA ASP A 298 -5.86 14.88 -6.45
C ASP A 298 -5.25 13.74 -7.29
N GLY A 299 -4.04 13.96 -7.85
CA GLY A 299 -3.34 12.98 -8.67
C GLY A 299 -2.91 11.73 -7.91
N ILE A 300 -2.40 11.88 -6.69
CA ILE A 300 -2.01 10.74 -5.84
C ILE A 300 -3.25 9.94 -5.42
N PHE A 301 -4.33 10.59 -4.98
CA PHE A 301 -5.57 9.90 -4.62
C PHE A 301 -6.20 9.20 -5.83
N LEU A 302 -6.16 9.81 -7.02
CA LEU A 302 -6.61 9.16 -8.24
C LEU A 302 -5.81 7.89 -8.52
N MET A 303 -4.48 7.97 -8.46
CA MET A 303 -3.60 6.83 -8.66
C MET A 303 -3.89 5.69 -7.66
N ILE A 304 -4.03 6.02 -6.36
CA ILE A 304 -4.40 5.04 -5.33
C ILE A 304 -5.75 4.42 -5.65
N THR A 305 -6.75 5.23 -5.99
CA THR A 305 -8.11 4.77 -6.34
C THR A 305 -8.09 3.80 -7.51
N VAL A 306 -7.43 4.16 -8.61
CA VAL A 306 -7.32 3.31 -9.80
C VAL A 306 -6.60 2.00 -9.46
N THR A 307 -5.52 2.07 -8.72
CA THR A 307 -4.76 0.88 -8.29
C THR A 307 -5.62 -0.06 -7.44
N VAL A 308 -6.35 0.46 -6.46
CA VAL A 308 -7.24 -0.34 -5.59
C VAL A 308 -8.39 -0.97 -6.40
N ILE A 309 -8.99 -0.23 -7.34
CA ILE A 309 -10.05 -0.76 -8.21
C ILE A 309 -9.52 -1.91 -9.08
N ILE A 310 -8.36 -1.72 -9.72
CA ILE A 310 -7.71 -2.75 -10.53
C ILE A 310 -7.37 -3.97 -9.67
N ALA A 311 -6.83 -3.76 -8.48
CA ALA A 311 -6.48 -4.84 -7.57
C ALA A 311 -7.69 -5.65 -7.12
N ASN A 312 -8.78 -4.99 -6.75
CA ASN A 312 -10.03 -5.66 -6.40
C ASN A 312 -10.61 -6.44 -7.58
N PHE A 313 -10.57 -5.87 -8.78
CA PHE A 313 -11.02 -6.54 -9.99
C PHE A 313 -10.18 -7.80 -10.29
N ILE A 314 -8.86 -7.71 -10.16
CA ILE A 314 -7.96 -8.87 -10.32
C ILE A 314 -8.24 -9.92 -9.23
N ALA A 315 -8.43 -9.51 -7.97
CA ALA A 315 -8.76 -10.41 -6.88
C ALA A 315 -10.08 -11.16 -7.12
N ASP A 316 -11.11 -10.46 -7.60
CA ASP A 316 -12.40 -11.08 -7.96
C ASP A 316 -12.24 -12.12 -9.08
N LEU A 317 -11.42 -11.82 -10.10
CA LEU A 317 -11.12 -12.77 -11.17
C LEU A 317 -10.35 -14.00 -10.65
N LEU A 318 -9.37 -13.79 -9.76
CA LEU A 318 -8.61 -14.87 -9.15
C LEU A 318 -9.49 -15.76 -8.28
N TYR A 319 -10.41 -15.17 -7.50
CA TYR A 319 -11.40 -15.94 -6.75
C TYR A 319 -12.23 -16.85 -7.66
N ALA A 320 -12.70 -16.30 -8.78
CA ALA A 320 -13.49 -17.06 -9.74
C ALA A 320 -12.72 -18.22 -10.40
N ILE A 321 -11.39 -18.09 -10.53
CA ILE A 321 -10.51 -19.12 -11.11
C ILE A 321 -10.11 -20.17 -10.06
N LEU A 322 -9.81 -19.74 -8.83
CA LEU A 322 -9.26 -20.60 -7.78
C LEU A 322 -10.34 -21.41 -7.04
N ASP A 323 -11.57 -20.90 -6.95
CA ASP A 323 -12.68 -21.59 -6.30
C ASP A 323 -13.83 -21.86 -7.28
N PRO A 324 -13.86 -23.03 -7.95
CA PRO A 324 -14.92 -23.41 -8.87
C PRO A 324 -16.29 -23.59 -8.20
N ARG A 325 -16.36 -23.56 -6.86
CA ARG A 325 -17.62 -23.69 -6.09
C ARG A 325 -18.37 -22.36 -5.95
N VAL A 326 -17.70 -21.25 -6.24
CA VAL A 326 -18.35 -19.95 -6.32
C VAL A 326 -19.20 -19.91 -7.58
N GLU A 327 -20.49 -20.22 -7.44
CA GLU A 327 -21.47 -19.92 -8.50
C GLU A 327 -21.52 -18.41 -8.68
N LEU A 328 -20.94 -17.96 -9.78
CA LEU A 328 -20.97 -16.57 -10.21
C LEU A 328 -22.43 -16.23 -10.66
N ARG A 329 -23.28 -15.92 -9.68
CA ARG A 329 -24.65 -15.42 -9.92
C ARG A 329 -24.64 -13.95 -10.32
#